data_18b7d423eb5b66139d7c2552b16d5422
#
_entry.id   18b7d423eb5b66139d7c2552b16d5422
#
_cell.length_a   1.000
_cell.length_b   1.000
_cell.length_c   1.000
_cell.angle_alpha   90.00
_cell.angle_beta   90.00
_cell.angle_gamma   90.00
#
_symmetry.space_group_name_H-M   'P 1'
#
loop_
_entity.id
_entity.type
_entity.pdbx_description
1 polymer ?
#
loop_
_entity_poly.entity_id
_entity_poly.type
_entity_poly.pdbx_seq_one_letter_code
_entity_poly.pdbx_strand_id
1 'polypeptide(L)'
;MNPTADTNADPSVDPTVDPSVDQTVDFPGAERPARQYDIDADGVRIAVHEWGDADAPPLLAVHGGFDFARTYDLFAPRLAAGGWRVVAWDQRGHGDSEHAELYSWDADMRDALAVFDHVK
;
A
#
# COMPACT_ATOMS: atom_id res chain seq x y z
N MET A 1 -35.03 2.99 19.83
CA MET A 1 -34.24 3.26 20.32
C MET A 1 -33.19 2.96 20.05
N ASN A 2 -32.60 3.12 20.37
CA ASN A 2 -31.65 3.21 20.37
C ASN A 2 -30.60 2.78 20.19
N PRO A 3 -30.31 2.84 19.62
CA PRO A 3 -29.24 2.48 19.31
C PRO A 3 -28.13 2.76 20.02
N THR A 4 -28.40 3.26 20.81
CA THR A 4 -27.46 3.43 21.69
C THR A 4 -26.86 2.28 22.16
N ALA A 5 -27.39 1.26 21.86
CA ALA A 5 -26.87 0.07 22.35
C ALA A 5 -25.45 -0.19 21.98
N ASP A 6 -24.98 0.38 20.95
CA ASP A 6 -23.62 0.14 20.54
C ASP A 6 -22.67 1.20 21.08
N THR A 7 -22.52 1.20 22.39
CA THR A 7 -21.65 2.15 23.05
C THR A 7 -20.18 1.85 22.86
N ASN A 8 -19.84 0.67 22.33
CA ASN A 8 -18.46 0.28 22.08
C ASN A 8 -18.01 0.55 20.63
N ALA A 9 -18.90 1.10 19.81
CA ALA A 9 -18.53 1.40 18.44
C ALA A 9 -17.50 2.50 18.37
N ASP A 10 -16.55 2.33 17.47
CA ASP A 10 -15.57 3.36 17.16
C ASP A 10 -16.32 4.51 16.45
N PRO A 11 -16.32 5.72 17.01
CA PRO A 11 -17.02 6.83 16.40
C PRO A 11 -16.46 7.27 15.06
N SER A 12 -15.24 6.83 14.71
CA SER A 12 -14.65 7.13 13.40
C SER A 12 -15.19 6.23 12.30
N VAL A 13 -15.89 5.16 12.64
CA VAL A 13 -16.42 4.20 11.68
C VAL A 13 -17.86 4.56 11.33
N ASP A 14 -18.14 4.70 10.02
CA ASP A 14 -19.50 4.92 9.54
C ASP A 14 -20.29 3.61 9.68
N PRO A 15 -21.36 3.58 10.50
CA PRO A 15 -22.13 2.36 10.72
C PRO A 15 -22.93 1.91 9.49
N THR A 16 -23.03 2.75 8.46
CA THR A 16 -23.72 2.39 7.23
C THR A 16 -22.83 1.68 6.24
N VAL A 17 -21.54 1.61 6.50
CA VAL A 17 -20.56 0.99 5.60
C VAL A 17 -20.26 -0.43 6.08
N ASP A 18 -20.33 -1.38 5.14
CA ASP A 18 -19.97 -2.77 5.41
C ASP A 18 -18.47 -2.85 5.68
N PRO A 19 -18.04 -3.31 6.85
CA PRO A 19 -16.62 -3.40 7.18
C PRO A 19 -15.84 -4.39 6.33
N SER A 20 -16.52 -5.28 5.61
CA SER A 20 -15.84 -6.19 4.68
C SER A 20 -15.48 -5.52 3.35
N VAL A 21 -16.03 -4.34 3.08
CA VAL A 21 -15.74 -3.59 1.87
C VAL A 21 -14.48 -2.76 2.08
N ASP A 22 -13.56 -2.82 1.12
CA ASP A 22 -12.35 -2.01 1.17
C ASP A 22 -12.71 -0.56 0.83
N GLN A 23 -12.61 0.30 1.83
CA GLN A 23 -13.02 1.71 1.71
C GLN A 23 -11.96 2.58 1.04
N THR A 24 -10.78 2.04 0.77
CA THR A 24 -9.71 2.83 0.14
C THR A 24 -9.97 3.09 -1.35
N VAL A 25 -10.97 2.44 -1.94
CA VAL A 25 -11.30 2.59 -3.35
C VAL A 25 -12.64 3.31 -3.58
N ASP A 26 -13.12 4.07 -2.60
CA ASP A 26 -14.38 4.79 -2.73
C ASP A 26 -14.31 6.03 -3.63
N PHE A 27 -13.12 6.45 -4.01
CA PHE A 27 -12.95 7.60 -4.87
C PHE A 27 -13.08 7.22 -6.34
N PRO A 28 -13.78 8.03 -7.15
CA PRO A 28 -13.89 7.76 -8.58
C PRO A 28 -12.49 7.66 -9.22
N GLY A 29 -12.27 6.57 -9.94
CA GLY A 29 -10.98 6.32 -10.61
C GLY A 29 -9.94 5.64 -9.75
N ALA A 30 -10.20 5.43 -8.46
CA ALA A 30 -9.31 4.66 -7.61
C ALA A 30 -9.45 3.16 -7.94
N GLU A 31 -8.33 2.46 -7.99
CA GLU A 31 -8.31 1.02 -8.25
C GLU A 31 -7.34 0.34 -7.30
N ARG A 32 -7.72 -0.84 -6.84
CA ARG A 32 -6.84 -1.68 -6.03
C ARG A 32 -5.65 -2.15 -6.86
N PRO A 33 -4.54 -2.46 -6.20
CA PRO A 33 -3.41 -3.07 -6.91
C PRO A 33 -3.85 -4.35 -7.64
N ALA A 34 -3.29 -4.55 -8.81
CA ALA A 34 -3.50 -5.78 -9.56
C ALA A 34 -2.79 -6.97 -8.91
N ARG A 35 -1.69 -6.70 -8.21
CA ARG A 35 -0.90 -7.70 -7.50
C ARG A 35 -0.43 -7.13 -6.17
N GLN A 36 -0.40 -8.01 -5.17
CA GLN A 36 0.11 -7.67 -3.85
C GLN A 36 0.87 -8.89 -3.32
N TYR A 37 2.07 -8.66 -2.82
CA TYR A 37 2.93 -9.74 -2.32
C TYR A 37 3.95 -9.21 -1.34
N ASP A 38 4.60 -10.12 -0.63
CA ASP A 38 5.66 -9.77 0.32
C ASP A 38 7.01 -10.16 -0.24
N ILE A 39 8.02 -9.38 0.07
CA ILE A 39 9.42 -9.73 -0.17
C ILE A 39 10.19 -9.69 1.15
N ASP A 40 11.30 -10.41 1.19
CA ASP A 40 12.23 -10.36 2.31
C ASP A 40 13.32 -9.34 1.98
N ALA A 41 13.32 -8.23 2.71
CA ALA A 41 14.32 -7.19 2.57
C ALA A 41 15.33 -7.32 3.70
N ASP A 42 16.27 -8.26 3.53
CA ASP A 42 17.33 -8.53 4.50
C ASP A 42 16.78 -8.79 5.92
N GLY A 43 15.79 -9.67 5.99
CA GLY A 43 15.16 -10.09 7.23
C GLY A 43 13.91 -9.31 7.63
N VAL A 44 13.55 -8.28 6.88
CA VAL A 44 12.32 -7.52 7.12
C VAL A 44 11.32 -7.80 6.00
N ARG A 45 10.11 -8.19 6.37
CA ARG A 45 9.05 -8.46 5.40
C ARG A 45 8.45 -7.14 4.92
N ILE A 46 8.53 -6.90 3.62
CA ILE A 46 8.03 -5.69 2.98
C ILE A 46 6.87 -6.04 2.06
N ALA A 47 5.73 -5.39 2.25
CA ALA A 47 4.55 -5.58 1.42
C ALA A 47 4.64 -4.71 0.17
N VAL A 48 4.52 -5.34 -1.00
CA VAL A 48 4.64 -4.69 -2.31
C VAL A 48 3.28 -4.71 -3.01
N HIS A 49 2.93 -3.61 -3.64
CA HIS A 49 1.69 -3.42 -4.36
C HIS A 49 1.99 -2.96 -5.78
N GLU A 50 1.34 -3.58 -6.77
CA GLU A 50 1.59 -3.26 -8.18
C GLU A 50 0.31 -2.98 -8.95
N TRP A 51 0.36 -1.99 -9.81
CA TRP A 51 -0.69 -1.67 -10.79
C TRP A 51 -0.10 -1.75 -12.19
N GLY A 52 -0.91 -2.15 -13.14
CA GLY A 52 -0.49 -2.23 -14.53
C GLY A 52 0.00 -3.62 -14.95
N ASP A 53 0.43 -3.71 -16.20
CA ASP A 53 0.90 -4.95 -16.79
C ASP A 53 2.23 -5.38 -16.18
N ALA A 54 2.34 -6.65 -15.84
CA ALA A 54 3.57 -7.19 -15.26
C ALA A 54 4.78 -7.12 -16.23
N ASP A 55 4.52 -7.03 -17.51
CA ASP A 55 5.57 -6.94 -18.53
C ASP A 55 5.91 -5.50 -18.91
N ALA A 56 5.18 -4.53 -18.38
CA ALA A 56 5.46 -3.11 -18.64
C ALA A 56 6.71 -2.64 -17.89
N PRO A 57 7.34 -1.55 -18.35
CA PRO A 57 8.51 -1.02 -17.62
C PRO A 57 8.13 -0.60 -16.20
N PRO A 58 8.95 -0.95 -15.21
CA PRO A 58 8.65 -0.64 -13.82
C PRO A 58 8.89 0.84 -13.48
N LEU A 59 7.99 1.37 -12.68
CA LEU A 59 8.09 2.69 -12.08
C LEU A 59 7.88 2.54 -10.59
N LEU A 60 8.89 2.87 -9.81
CA LEU A 60 8.83 2.71 -8.36
C LEU A 60 8.28 3.98 -7.71
N ALA A 61 7.30 3.82 -6.85
CA ALA A 61 6.67 4.92 -6.12
C ALA A 61 6.82 4.70 -4.62
N VAL A 62 7.37 5.70 -3.92
CA VAL A 62 7.65 5.62 -2.49
C VAL A 62 6.77 6.62 -1.75
N HIS A 63 6.03 6.15 -0.76
CA HIS A 63 5.18 7.02 0.05
C HIS A 63 6.00 7.79 1.10
N GLY A 64 5.41 8.87 1.61
CA GLY A 64 6.02 9.66 2.69
C GLY A 64 5.85 9.01 4.06
N GLY A 65 6.46 9.60 5.07
CA GLY A 65 6.32 9.14 6.44
C GLY A 65 4.87 9.18 6.91
N PHE A 66 4.48 8.21 7.73
CA PHE A 66 3.12 8.05 8.25
C PHE A 66 2.06 7.81 7.17
N ASP A 67 2.47 7.27 6.03
CA ASP A 67 1.59 6.94 4.92
C ASP A 67 1.71 5.44 4.59
N PHE A 68 1.26 5.02 3.43
CA PHE A 68 1.31 3.62 2.98
C PHE A 68 1.10 3.56 1.46
N ALA A 69 1.42 2.41 0.87
CA ALA A 69 1.42 2.28 -0.60
C ALA A 69 0.05 2.50 -1.23
N ARG A 70 -1.03 2.11 -0.56
CA ARG A 70 -2.38 2.21 -1.12
C ARG A 70 -2.87 3.67 -1.26
N THR A 71 -2.08 4.65 -0.77
CA THR A 71 -2.35 6.06 -1.09
C THR A 71 -2.28 6.30 -2.61
N TYR A 72 -1.62 5.41 -3.35
CA TYR A 72 -1.51 5.49 -4.81
C TYR A 72 -2.70 4.86 -5.56
N ASP A 73 -3.72 4.35 -4.87
CA ASP A 73 -4.87 3.72 -5.53
C ASP A 73 -5.55 4.61 -6.58
N LEU A 74 -5.44 5.93 -6.44
CA LEU A 74 -5.99 6.86 -7.42
C LEU A 74 -4.99 7.23 -8.52
N PHE A 75 -3.73 7.44 -8.15
CA PHE A 75 -2.72 7.93 -9.09
C PHE A 75 -2.09 6.80 -9.90
N ALA A 76 -1.79 5.68 -9.27
CA ALA A 76 -1.12 4.57 -9.93
C ALA A 76 -1.89 4.00 -11.12
N PRO A 77 -3.23 3.86 -11.08
CA PRO A 77 -3.97 3.40 -12.25
C PRO A 77 -3.79 4.29 -13.48
N ARG A 78 -3.62 5.59 -13.29
CA ARG A 78 -3.40 6.53 -14.39
C ARG A 78 -2.04 6.33 -15.02
N LEU A 79 -1.02 6.09 -14.21
CA LEU A 79 0.32 5.76 -14.71
C LEU A 79 0.31 4.41 -15.42
N ALA A 80 -0.40 3.44 -14.86
CA ALA A 80 -0.53 2.12 -15.47
C ALA A 80 -1.22 2.19 -16.83
N ALA A 81 -2.26 3.02 -16.95
CA ALA A 81 -2.92 3.25 -18.23
C ALA A 81 -1.98 3.90 -19.26
N GLY A 82 -0.97 4.62 -18.80
CA GLY A 82 0.07 5.19 -19.64
C GLY A 82 1.18 4.23 -20.02
N GLY A 83 1.09 2.96 -19.62
CA GLY A 83 2.05 1.94 -20.01
C GLY A 83 3.10 1.60 -18.97
N TRP A 84 2.89 1.98 -17.71
CA TRP A 84 3.84 1.68 -16.65
C TRP A 84 3.39 0.51 -15.79
N ARG A 85 4.35 -0.26 -15.28
CA ARG A 85 4.17 -1.17 -14.18
C ARG A 85 4.50 -0.39 -12.91
N VAL A 86 3.49 0.07 -12.20
CA VAL A 86 3.69 0.88 -10.99
C VAL A 86 3.92 -0.06 -9.82
N VAL A 87 5.06 0.10 -9.16
CA VAL A 87 5.45 -0.71 -8.01
C VAL A 87 5.61 0.22 -6.82
N ALA A 88 4.78 0.03 -5.81
CA ALA A 88 4.87 0.75 -4.55
C ALA A 88 4.96 -0.26 -3.41
N TRP A 89 5.60 0.11 -2.33
CA TRP A 89 5.67 -0.76 -1.17
C TRP A 89 5.39 0.05 0.08
N ASP A 90 4.89 -0.65 1.09
CA ASP A 90 4.78 -0.07 2.42
C ASP A 90 6.17 -0.07 3.02
N GLN A 91 6.69 1.11 3.36
CA GLN A 91 7.99 1.20 4.02
C GLN A 91 7.94 0.47 5.36
N ARG A 92 9.09 0.03 5.87
CA ARG A 92 9.14 -0.69 7.14
C ARG A 92 8.38 0.06 8.23
N GLY A 93 7.61 -0.66 9.01
CA GLY A 93 6.80 -0.07 10.07
C GLY A 93 5.52 0.61 9.61
N HIS A 94 5.21 0.59 8.31
CA HIS A 94 4.02 1.22 7.73
C HIS A 94 3.13 0.18 7.06
N GLY A 95 1.84 0.48 6.96
CA GLY A 95 0.88 -0.36 6.24
C GLY A 95 0.96 -1.83 6.63
N ASP A 96 1.12 -2.69 5.63
CA ASP A 96 1.18 -4.13 5.80
C ASP A 96 2.61 -4.67 5.94
N SER A 97 3.62 -3.80 5.90
CA SER A 97 5.00 -4.21 6.11
C SER A 97 5.32 -4.43 7.58
N GLU A 98 6.35 -5.23 7.82
CA GLU A 98 6.76 -5.58 9.16
C GLU A 98 7.39 -4.38 9.88
N HIS A 99 7.17 -4.31 11.19
CA HIS A 99 7.93 -3.40 12.04
C HIS A 99 9.35 -3.94 12.22
N ALA A 100 10.30 -3.03 12.33
CA ALA A 100 11.70 -3.37 12.48
C ALA A 100 12.31 -2.67 13.68
N GLU A 101 13.49 -3.11 14.10
CA GLU A 101 14.19 -2.45 15.20
C GLU A 101 14.92 -1.20 14.74
N LEU A 102 15.30 -1.15 13.47
CA LEU A 102 16.05 -0.02 12.91
C LEU A 102 15.22 0.74 11.89
N TYR A 103 15.09 2.03 12.11
CA TYR A 103 14.45 2.97 11.19
C TYR A 103 15.48 4.08 10.88
N SER A 104 15.95 4.10 9.64
CA SER A 104 16.93 5.08 9.19
C SER A 104 16.86 5.20 7.67
N TRP A 105 17.47 6.26 7.14
CA TRP A 105 17.59 6.40 5.69
C TRP A 105 18.31 5.21 5.06
N ASP A 106 19.36 4.72 5.70
CA ASP A 106 20.10 3.56 5.18
C ASP A 106 19.22 2.31 5.14
N ALA A 107 18.40 2.11 6.17
CA ALA A 107 17.48 0.97 6.20
C ALA A 107 16.42 1.11 5.11
N ASP A 108 15.86 2.30 4.93
CA ASP A 108 14.87 2.56 3.88
C ASP A 108 15.46 2.35 2.49
N MET A 109 16.71 2.75 2.28
CA MET A 109 17.39 2.53 1.00
C MET A 109 17.67 1.06 0.75
N ARG A 110 17.98 0.29 1.77
CA ARG A 110 18.14 -1.17 1.62
C ARG A 110 16.84 -1.82 1.20
N ASP A 111 15.71 -1.40 1.80
CA ASP A 111 14.39 -1.90 1.42
C ASP A 111 14.06 -1.54 -0.04
N ALA A 112 14.35 -0.31 -0.44
CA ALA A 112 14.14 0.15 -1.81
C ALA A 112 14.95 -0.66 -2.81
N LEU A 113 16.21 -0.95 -2.48
CA LEU A 113 17.08 -1.77 -3.33
C LEU A 113 16.56 -3.20 -3.42
N ALA A 114 16.04 -3.76 -2.33
CA ALA A 114 15.45 -5.10 -2.35
C ALA A 114 14.22 -5.15 -3.27
N VAL A 115 13.38 -4.14 -3.24
CA VAL A 115 12.22 -4.03 -4.15
C VAL A 115 12.72 -3.91 -5.59
N PHE A 116 13.69 -3.03 -5.84
CA PHE A 116 14.25 -2.84 -7.17
C PHE A 116 14.82 -4.15 -7.73
N ASP A 117 15.61 -4.87 -6.93
CA ASP A 117 16.19 -6.14 -7.36
C ASP A 117 15.15 -7.20 -7.66
N HIS A 118 14.03 -7.15 -6.96
CA HIS A 118 12.94 -8.11 -7.19
C HIS A 118 12.20 -7.86 -8.50
N VAL A 119 12.04 -6.59 -8.89
CA VAL A 119 11.19 -6.24 -10.03
C VAL A 119 11.95 -5.96 -11.33
N LYS A 120 13.25 -5.83 -11.27
CA LYS A 120 14.06 -5.55 -12.47
C LYS A 120 14.10 -6.71 -13.45
#